data_61f1e63bfef07c8102c83365d1e27eba
#
_entry.id   61f1e63bfef07c8102c83365d1e27eba
#
_cell.length_a   1.000
_cell.length_b   1.000
_cell.length_c   1.000
_cell.angle_alpha   90.00
_cell.angle_beta   90.00
_cell.angle_gamma   90.00
#
_symmetry.space_group_name_H-M   'P 1'
#
loop_
_entity.id
_entity.type
_entity.pdbx_description
1 polymer ?
#
loop_
_entity_poly.entity_id
_entity_poly.type
_entity_poly.pdbx_seq_one_letter_code
_entity_poly.pdbx_strand_id
1 'polypeptide(L)'
;MRLSVQSFQQKFNPEDKDIYKKVEEYSKTLIQQIDTMSKIAEAFSSFAKMPTQNLEHLDFVEVLEHALDIFPYAVINFSSQKKPLFGDFDRDQLNRIVTNLVKNAIQSIPEDKIPKIQVLLSEKSSRIYIKVKDNGCGIEDAIAEKIFEPKFTTKTSGMGLGLPMVKNIIEAY
;
A
#
# COMPACT_ATOMS: atom_id res chain seq x y z
N MET A 1 13.05 1.30 -19.77
CA MET A 1 14.47 0.89 -19.62
C MET A 1 15.21 0.73 -20.96
N ARG A 2 14.84 -0.22 -21.85
CA ARG A 2 15.56 -0.41 -23.13
C ARG A 2 15.67 0.87 -23.98
N LEU A 3 14.57 1.61 -24.17
CA LEU A 3 14.55 2.89 -24.90
C LEU A 3 15.40 3.97 -24.24
N SER A 4 15.44 3.99 -22.91
CA SER A 4 16.25 4.96 -22.16
C SER A 4 17.74 4.69 -22.37
N VAL A 5 18.18 3.42 -22.28
CA VAL A 5 19.58 3.04 -22.50
C VAL A 5 19.98 3.31 -23.96
N GLN A 6 19.12 2.98 -24.92
CA GLN A 6 19.37 3.26 -26.34
C GLN A 6 19.49 4.76 -26.63
N SER A 7 18.62 5.58 -26.03
CA SER A 7 18.69 7.04 -26.16
C SER A 7 20.00 7.61 -25.58
N PHE A 8 20.47 7.05 -24.45
CA PHE A 8 21.75 7.45 -23.88
C PHE A 8 22.91 7.07 -24.80
N GLN A 9 22.96 5.82 -25.28
CA GLN A 9 24.01 5.37 -26.19
C GLN A 9 24.11 6.22 -27.47
N GLN A 10 22.96 6.64 -28.02
CA GLN A 10 22.92 7.51 -29.20
C GLN A 10 23.39 8.94 -28.93
N LYS A 11 23.22 9.44 -27.72
CA LYS A 11 23.57 10.81 -27.32
C LYS A 11 24.90 10.89 -26.60
N PHE A 12 25.56 9.75 -26.33
CA PHE A 12 26.79 9.71 -25.60
C PHE A 12 27.93 10.26 -26.47
N ASN A 13 28.53 11.37 -26.02
CA ASN A 13 29.75 11.95 -26.60
C ASN A 13 30.82 12.04 -25.52
N PRO A 14 31.92 11.26 -25.62
CA PRO A 14 33.02 11.26 -24.63
C PRO A 14 33.73 12.62 -24.49
N GLU A 15 33.65 13.48 -25.53
CA GLU A 15 34.29 14.81 -25.53
C GLU A 15 33.41 15.90 -24.91
N ASP A 16 32.18 15.57 -24.49
CA ASP A 16 31.27 16.51 -23.85
C ASP A 16 31.82 16.92 -22.48
N LYS A 17 32.01 18.21 -22.23
CA LYS A 17 32.54 18.73 -20.96
C LYS A 17 31.67 18.35 -19.76
N ASP A 18 30.38 18.14 -19.97
CA ASP A 18 29.41 17.78 -18.92
C ASP A 18 29.13 16.26 -18.86
N ILE A 19 29.96 15.43 -19.51
CA ILE A 19 29.69 13.99 -19.66
C ILE A 19 29.52 13.29 -18.32
N TYR A 20 30.34 13.61 -17.31
CA TYR A 20 30.24 13.01 -15.97
C TYR A 20 28.90 13.30 -15.31
N LYS A 21 28.41 14.55 -15.40
CA LYS A 21 27.11 14.94 -14.85
C LYS A 21 25.96 14.23 -15.56
N LYS A 22 26.03 14.14 -16.90
CA LYS A 22 25.04 13.42 -17.70
C LYS A 22 25.01 11.93 -17.38
N VAL A 23 26.16 11.29 -17.19
CA VAL A 23 26.26 9.89 -16.77
C VAL A 23 25.68 9.67 -15.38
N GLU A 24 25.95 10.57 -14.44
CA GLU A 24 25.42 10.51 -13.09
C GLU A 24 23.89 10.63 -13.07
N GLU A 25 23.33 11.64 -13.74
CA GLU A 25 21.88 11.86 -13.85
C GLU A 25 21.19 10.66 -14.51
N TYR A 26 21.84 10.10 -15.53
CA TYR A 26 21.32 8.95 -16.25
C TYR A 26 21.35 7.67 -15.39
N SER A 27 22.46 7.43 -14.70
CA SER A 27 22.60 6.31 -13.76
C SER A 27 21.55 6.38 -12.66
N LYS A 28 21.33 7.57 -12.10
CA LYS A 28 20.29 7.82 -11.10
C LYS A 28 18.88 7.49 -11.63
N THR A 29 18.60 7.90 -12.87
CA THR A 29 17.32 7.58 -13.53
C THR A 29 17.16 6.07 -13.74
N LEU A 30 18.20 5.37 -14.17
CA LEU A 30 18.17 3.91 -14.34
C LEU A 30 17.94 3.18 -13.02
N ILE A 31 18.65 3.59 -11.96
CA ILE A 31 18.44 3.01 -10.62
C ILE A 31 16.99 3.18 -10.18
N GLN A 32 16.42 4.38 -10.34
CA GLN A 32 15.01 4.61 -10.01
C GLN A 32 14.04 3.73 -10.81
N GLN A 33 14.33 3.48 -12.10
CA GLN A 33 13.53 2.58 -12.92
C GLN A 33 13.66 1.12 -12.46
N ILE A 34 14.87 0.67 -12.09
CA ILE A 34 15.11 -0.67 -11.56
C ILE A 34 14.35 -0.86 -10.24
N ASP A 35 14.46 0.10 -9.31
CA ASP A 35 13.75 0.07 -8.04
C ASP A 35 12.23 0.01 -8.22
N THR A 36 11.72 0.77 -9.18
CA THR A 36 10.30 0.76 -9.52
C THR A 36 9.86 -0.62 -10.05
N MET A 37 10.66 -1.22 -10.95
CA MET A 37 10.37 -2.56 -11.48
C MET A 37 10.46 -3.64 -10.40
N SER A 38 11.44 -3.56 -9.52
CA SER A 38 11.59 -4.48 -8.38
C SER A 38 10.37 -4.40 -7.46
N LYS A 39 9.92 -3.20 -7.10
CA LYS A 39 8.70 -3.00 -6.31
C LYS A 39 7.45 -3.57 -7.00
N ILE A 40 7.32 -3.41 -8.31
CA ILE A 40 6.21 -3.99 -9.07
C ILE A 40 6.29 -5.52 -9.05
N ALA A 41 7.48 -6.10 -9.26
CA ALA A 41 7.67 -7.55 -9.25
C ALA A 41 7.38 -8.15 -7.86
N GLU A 42 7.84 -7.51 -6.80
CA GLU A 42 7.57 -7.91 -5.42
C GLU A 42 6.07 -7.84 -5.09
N ALA A 43 5.40 -6.75 -5.47
CA ALA A 43 3.97 -6.60 -5.24
C ALA A 43 3.15 -7.62 -6.04
N PHE A 44 3.54 -7.89 -7.29
CA PHE A 44 2.92 -8.92 -8.11
C PHE A 44 3.16 -10.33 -7.54
N SER A 45 4.38 -10.63 -7.11
CA SER A 45 4.71 -11.90 -6.44
C SER A 45 3.90 -12.10 -5.16
N SER A 46 3.77 -11.03 -4.36
CA SER A 46 2.95 -11.07 -3.13
C SER A 46 1.46 -11.21 -3.41
N PHE A 47 0.98 -10.70 -4.54
CA PHE A 47 -0.40 -10.85 -4.99
C PHE A 47 -0.65 -12.25 -5.58
N ALA A 48 0.29 -12.79 -6.37
CA ALA A 48 0.15 -14.09 -7.03
C ALA A 48 0.36 -15.28 -6.08
N LYS A 49 1.20 -15.12 -5.08
CA LYS A 49 1.38 -16.09 -4.00
C LYS A 49 0.38 -15.73 -2.90
N MET A 50 -0.83 -16.30 -2.95
CA MET A 50 -1.62 -16.41 -1.72
C MET A 50 -0.84 -17.36 -0.80
N PRO A 51 -0.23 -16.87 0.29
CA PRO A 51 0.41 -17.76 1.25
C PRO A 51 -0.66 -18.70 1.80
N THR A 52 -0.29 -19.94 2.04
CA THR A 52 -1.10 -20.85 2.85
C THR A 52 -1.42 -20.12 4.15
N GLN A 53 -2.71 -19.99 4.47
CA GLN A 53 -3.16 -19.31 5.69
C GLN A 53 -2.53 -20.01 6.91
N ASN A 54 -1.84 -19.24 7.73
CA ASN A 54 -1.37 -19.70 9.04
C ASN A 54 -2.32 -19.16 10.10
N LEU A 55 -3.41 -19.90 10.37
CA LEU A 55 -4.42 -19.49 11.34
C LEU A 55 -3.87 -19.54 12.76
N GLU A 56 -3.97 -18.43 13.45
CA GLU A 56 -3.61 -18.26 14.85
C GLU A 56 -4.78 -17.64 15.61
N HIS A 57 -4.94 -17.99 16.88
CA HIS A 57 -5.90 -17.32 17.78
C HIS A 57 -5.29 -16.01 18.25
N LEU A 58 -5.71 -14.89 17.65
CA LEU A 58 -5.10 -13.57 17.82
C LEU A 58 -5.97 -12.63 18.65
N ASP A 59 -5.34 -11.78 19.46
CA ASP A 59 -5.95 -10.53 19.89
C ASP A 59 -5.81 -9.48 18.76
N PHE A 60 -6.92 -9.19 18.10
CA PHE A 60 -6.97 -8.20 17.01
C PHE A 60 -6.59 -6.80 17.47
N VAL A 61 -6.85 -6.47 18.76
CA VAL A 61 -6.47 -5.16 19.31
C VAL A 61 -4.96 -5.01 19.30
N GLU A 62 -4.25 -6.00 19.86
CA GLU A 62 -2.78 -6.01 19.92
C GLU A 62 -2.17 -5.92 18.52
N VAL A 63 -2.65 -6.75 17.58
CA VAL A 63 -2.12 -6.78 16.21
C VAL A 63 -2.34 -5.43 15.50
N LEU A 64 -3.53 -4.82 15.66
CA LEU A 64 -3.81 -3.53 15.06
C LEU A 64 -2.97 -2.41 15.68
N GLU A 65 -2.84 -2.37 17.00
CA GLU A 65 -1.99 -1.38 17.69
C GLU A 65 -0.56 -1.44 17.13
N HIS A 66 0.06 -2.62 17.07
CA HIS A 66 1.41 -2.78 16.50
C HIS A 66 1.50 -2.41 15.00
N ALA A 67 0.47 -2.78 14.21
CA ALA A 67 0.45 -2.43 12.78
C ALA A 67 0.33 -0.92 12.54
N LEU A 68 -0.30 -0.19 13.46
CA LEU A 68 -0.49 1.25 13.37
C LEU A 68 0.74 2.05 13.83
N ASP A 69 1.59 1.50 14.70
CA ASP A 69 2.81 2.14 15.20
C ASP A 69 3.83 2.46 14.10
N ILE A 70 3.76 1.79 12.96
CA ILE A 70 4.66 2.06 11.82
C ILE A 70 4.33 3.36 11.06
N PHE A 71 3.26 4.06 11.41
CA PHE A 71 2.79 5.28 10.73
C PHE A 71 3.01 6.55 11.57
N PRO A 72 4.26 7.04 11.74
CA PRO A 72 4.56 8.15 12.65
C PRO A 72 4.01 9.52 12.19
N TYR A 73 3.64 9.64 10.91
CA TYR A 73 3.26 10.93 10.30
C TYR A 73 1.75 11.17 10.23
N ALA A 74 0.94 10.18 10.51
CA ALA A 74 -0.50 10.32 10.45
C ALA A 74 -1.09 10.36 11.86
N VAL A 75 -2.00 11.29 12.10
CA VAL A 75 -2.80 11.28 13.32
C VAL A 75 -3.86 10.19 13.17
N ILE A 76 -3.51 8.98 13.64
CA ILE A 76 -4.40 7.83 13.63
C ILE A 76 -5.06 7.70 14.99
N ASN A 77 -6.37 7.76 15.01
CA ASN A 77 -7.17 7.48 16.21
C ASN A 77 -7.70 6.04 16.13
N PHE A 78 -7.11 5.15 16.88
CA PHE A 78 -7.56 3.77 17.01
C PHE A 78 -8.51 3.61 18.20
N SER A 79 -9.60 2.89 17.99
CA SER A 79 -10.53 2.52 19.04
C SER A 79 -11.11 1.14 18.81
N SER A 80 -11.36 0.41 19.89
CA SER A 80 -12.01 -0.89 19.88
C SER A 80 -13.20 -0.91 20.82
N GLN A 81 -14.30 -1.53 20.40
CA GLN A 81 -15.49 -1.71 21.25
C GLN A 81 -15.24 -2.72 22.38
N LYS A 82 -14.32 -3.66 22.18
CA LYS A 82 -13.90 -4.65 23.18
C LYS A 82 -12.38 -4.71 23.23
N LYS A 83 -11.82 -4.89 24.42
CA LYS A 83 -10.38 -5.12 24.67
C LYS A 83 -10.22 -6.17 25.75
N PRO A 84 -9.71 -7.38 25.46
CA PRO A 84 -9.23 -7.90 24.14
C PRO A 84 -10.38 -8.29 23.21
N LEU A 85 -10.09 -8.45 21.91
CA LEU A 85 -10.98 -9.01 20.90
C LEU A 85 -10.28 -10.12 20.14
N PHE A 86 -10.64 -11.36 20.45
CA PHE A 86 -10.02 -12.55 19.90
C PHE A 86 -10.73 -13.07 18.66
N GLY A 87 -9.96 -13.67 17.74
CA GLY A 87 -10.45 -14.38 16.58
C GLY A 87 -9.34 -15.18 15.90
N ASP A 88 -9.72 -16.11 15.04
CA ASP A 88 -8.77 -16.96 14.30
C ASP A 88 -8.48 -16.29 12.95
N PHE A 89 -7.23 -15.88 12.75
CA PHE A 89 -6.79 -15.21 11.53
C PHE A 89 -5.27 -15.39 11.33
N ASP A 90 -4.78 -15.12 10.13
CA ASP A 90 -3.35 -15.05 9.87
C ASP A 90 -2.82 -13.66 10.22
N ARG A 91 -1.83 -13.61 11.13
CA ARG A 91 -1.24 -12.35 11.62
C ARG A 91 -0.64 -11.50 10.50
N ASP A 92 0.07 -12.11 9.56
CA ASP A 92 0.71 -11.39 8.46
C ASP A 92 -0.32 -10.84 7.47
N GLN A 93 -1.39 -11.59 7.22
CA GLN A 93 -2.48 -11.14 6.37
C GLN A 93 -3.27 -10.01 7.02
N LEU A 94 -3.49 -10.07 8.34
CA LEU A 94 -4.12 -8.99 9.10
C LEU A 94 -3.29 -7.70 9.03
N ASN A 95 -1.98 -7.81 9.24
CA ASN A 95 -1.04 -6.68 9.09
C ASN A 95 -1.09 -6.09 7.67
N ARG A 96 -1.15 -6.93 6.64
CA ARG A 96 -1.26 -6.49 5.24
C ARG A 96 -2.56 -5.75 4.97
N ILE A 97 -3.70 -6.21 5.50
CA ILE A 97 -4.99 -5.52 5.40
C ILE A 97 -4.88 -4.12 5.98
N VAL A 98 -4.48 -4.03 7.26
CA VAL A 98 -4.42 -2.75 8.00
C VAL A 98 -3.48 -1.78 7.31
N THR A 99 -2.26 -2.22 6.98
CA THR A 99 -1.25 -1.35 6.36
C THR A 99 -1.67 -0.86 4.98
N ASN A 100 -2.35 -1.68 4.16
CA ASN A 100 -2.86 -1.23 2.86
C ASN A 100 -3.98 -0.21 3.01
N LEU A 101 -4.93 -0.44 3.91
CA LEU A 101 -6.05 0.49 4.13
C LEU A 101 -5.54 1.84 4.67
N VAL A 102 -4.65 1.81 5.67
CA VAL A 102 -4.09 3.04 6.27
C VAL A 102 -3.20 3.79 5.29
N LYS A 103 -2.34 3.11 4.51
CA LYS A 103 -1.57 3.75 3.43
C LYS A 103 -2.47 4.44 2.41
N ASN A 104 -3.56 3.78 2.01
CA ASN A 104 -4.52 4.37 1.08
C ASN A 104 -5.20 5.60 1.69
N ALA A 105 -5.60 5.55 2.96
CA ALA A 105 -6.17 6.66 3.70
C ALA A 105 -5.20 7.86 3.75
N ILE A 106 -3.94 7.64 4.16
CA ILE A 106 -2.91 8.70 4.19
C ILE A 106 -2.72 9.33 2.81
N GLN A 107 -2.60 8.51 1.77
CA GLN A 107 -2.36 8.97 0.40
C GLN A 107 -3.56 9.64 -0.26
N SER A 108 -4.77 9.52 0.29
CA SER A 108 -5.97 10.19 -0.19
C SER A 108 -6.09 11.63 0.32
N ILE A 109 -5.31 11.98 1.35
CA ILE A 109 -5.38 13.28 2.00
C ILE A 109 -4.45 14.27 1.27
N PRO A 110 -4.97 15.41 0.80
CA PRO A 110 -4.17 16.45 0.19
C PRO A 110 -3.08 16.99 1.13
N GLU A 111 -1.94 17.43 0.57
CA GLU A 111 -0.79 17.91 1.35
C GLU A 111 -1.09 19.15 2.21
N ASP A 112 -2.07 19.93 1.82
CA ASP A 112 -2.54 21.14 2.54
C ASP A 112 -3.45 20.82 3.73
N LYS A 113 -3.83 19.57 3.93
CA LYS A 113 -4.71 19.13 5.03
C LYS A 113 -3.97 18.37 6.10
N ILE A 114 -4.34 18.61 7.34
CA ILE A 114 -3.87 17.79 8.47
C ILE A 114 -4.57 16.44 8.40
N PRO A 115 -3.83 15.30 8.31
CA PRO A 115 -4.40 13.99 8.27
C PRO A 115 -5.24 13.67 9.52
N LYS A 116 -6.45 13.13 9.31
CA LYS A 116 -7.31 12.60 10.36
C LYS A 116 -7.81 11.24 9.92
N ILE A 117 -7.27 10.19 10.53
CA ILE A 117 -7.61 8.80 10.22
C ILE A 117 -8.17 8.17 11.48
N GLN A 118 -9.32 7.53 11.35
CA GLN A 118 -9.97 6.77 12.41
C GLN A 118 -9.97 5.30 12.04
N VAL A 119 -9.47 4.46 12.92
CA VAL A 119 -9.53 3.00 12.80
C VAL A 119 -10.41 2.48 13.92
N LEU A 120 -11.54 1.90 13.58
CA LEU A 120 -12.49 1.33 14.54
C LEU A 120 -12.54 -0.18 14.37
N LEU A 121 -12.29 -0.89 15.46
CA LEU A 121 -12.45 -2.34 15.59
C LEU A 121 -13.73 -2.65 16.34
N SER A 122 -14.56 -3.52 15.79
CA SER A 122 -15.84 -3.89 16.41
C SER A 122 -16.22 -5.33 16.05
N GLU A 123 -17.08 -5.93 16.88
CA GLU A 123 -17.65 -7.23 16.64
C GLU A 123 -19.19 -7.12 16.54
N LYS A 124 -19.74 -7.77 15.52
CA LYS A 124 -21.20 -7.88 15.36
C LYS A 124 -21.55 -9.23 14.75
N SER A 125 -22.46 -9.97 15.36
CA SER A 125 -22.92 -11.27 14.85
C SER A 125 -21.79 -12.24 14.53
N SER A 126 -20.82 -12.38 15.45
CA SER A 126 -19.62 -13.23 15.31
C SER A 126 -18.72 -12.87 14.13
N ARG A 127 -18.80 -11.65 13.64
CA ARG A 127 -17.90 -11.11 12.61
C ARG A 127 -17.13 -9.93 13.18
N ILE A 128 -15.84 -9.87 12.88
CA ILE A 128 -14.95 -8.77 13.23
C ILE A 128 -14.95 -7.76 12.09
N TYR A 129 -15.16 -6.49 12.42
CA TYR A 129 -15.17 -5.38 11.48
C TYR A 129 -14.04 -4.42 11.78
N ILE A 130 -13.22 -4.14 10.77
CA ILE A 130 -12.19 -3.11 10.80
C ILE A 130 -12.67 -1.98 9.88
N LYS A 131 -13.01 -0.83 10.46
CA LYS A 131 -13.46 0.35 9.70
C LYS A 131 -12.36 1.40 9.73
N VAL A 132 -11.88 1.78 8.55
CA VAL A 132 -10.93 2.88 8.37
C VAL A 132 -11.67 4.05 7.72
N LYS A 133 -11.59 5.22 8.36
CA LYS A 133 -12.17 6.47 7.86
C LYS A 133 -11.08 7.53 7.81
N ASP A 134 -11.01 8.25 6.69
CA ASP A 134 -10.09 9.35 6.46
C ASP A 134 -10.83 10.65 6.12
N ASN A 135 -10.09 11.75 6.06
CA ASN A 135 -10.57 13.06 5.62
C ASN A 135 -10.00 13.45 4.25
N GLY A 136 -9.69 12.47 3.41
CA GLY A 136 -9.14 12.64 2.07
C GLY A 136 -10.15 13.16 1.04
N CYS A 137 -9.81 13.00 -0.23
CA CYS A 137 -10.64 13.43 -1.36
C CYS A 137 -11.88 12.55 -1.59
N GLY A 138 -11.97 11.39 -0.91
CA GLY A 138 -13.04 10.42 -1.14
C GLY A 138 -12.84 9.60 -2.42
N ILE A 139 -13.88 8.84 -2.77
CA ILE A 139 -13.93 8.00 -3.96
C ILE A 139 -15.17 8.39 -4.75
N GLU A 140 -14.99 8.72 -6.02
CA GLU A 140 -16.10 9.03 -6.91
C GLU A 140 -16.95 7.78 -7.19
N ASP A 141 -18.28 7.92 -7.22
CA ASP A 141 -19.19 6.80 -7.44
C ASP A 141 -18.90 6.05 -8.75
N ALA A 142 -18.48 6.76 -9.79
CA ALA A 142 -18.14 6.19 -11.09
C ALA A 142 -16.98 5.18 -11.07
N ILE A 143 -16.12 5.24 -10.05
CA ILE A 143 -14.96 4.34 -9.91
C ILE A 143 -15.06 3.41 -8.70
N ALA A 144 -16.09 3.56 -7.86
CA ALA A 144 -16.22 2.82 -6.59
C ALA A 144 -16.16 1.29 -6.76
N GLU A 145 -16.72 0.76 -7.84
CA GLU A 145 -16.66 -0.68 -8.13
C GLU A 145 -15.27 -1.10 -8.66
N LYS A 146 -14.57 -0.21 -9.35
CA LYS A 146 -13.27 -0.50 -10.01
C LYS A 146 -12.09 -0.47 -9.05
N ILE A 147 -12.22 0.15 -7.87
CA ILE A 147 -11.08 0.27 -6.93
C ILE A 147 -10.54 -1.07 -6.44
N PHE A 148 -11.31 -2.15 -6.58
CA PHE A 148 -10.91 -3.52 -6.26
C PHE A 148 -10.39 -4.31 -7.46
N GLU A 149 -10.38 -3.72 -8.67
CA GLU A 149 -9.80 -4.36 -9.84
C GLU A 149 -8.27 -4.27 -9.81
N PRO A 150 -7.55 -5.36 -10.11
CA PRO A 150 -6.10 -5.34 -10.18
C PRO A 150 -5.59 -4.31 -11.19
N LYS A 151 -4.54 -3.57 -10.82
CA LYS A 151 -3.91 -2.49 -11.62
C LYS A 151 -4.75 -1.21 -11.76
N PHE A 152 -5.95 -1.14 -11.21
CA PHE A 152 -6.70 0.10 -11.16
C PHE A 152 -6.12 1.05 -10.13
N THR A 153 -5.77 2.27 -10.54
CA THR A 153 -5.26 3.32 -9.65
C THR A 153 -5.51 4.70 -10.25
N THR A 154 -5.88 5.63 -9.42
CA THR A 154 -5.95 7.06 -9.74
C THR A 154 -4.68 7.82 -9.33
N LYS A 155 -3.71 7.12 -8.71
CA LYS A 155 -2.48 7.71 -8.16
C LYS A 155 -1.31 7.50 -9.11
N THR A 156 -0.49 8.54 -9.30
CA THR A 156 0.67 8.52 -10.21
C THR A 156 1.72 7.46 -9.82
N SER A 157 1.87 7.16 -8.52
CA SER A 157 2.83 6.17 -8.00
C SER A 157 2.18 4.87 -7.51
N GLY A 158 0.87 4.73 -7.67
CA GLY A 158 0.12 3.57 -7.19
C GLY A 158 0.19 2.40 -8.17
N MET A 159 0.45 1.18 -7.66
CA MET A 159 0.44 -0.04 -8.47
C MET A 159 -0.96 -0.64 -8.67
N GLY A 160 -1.98 -0.12 -7.97
CA GLY A 160 -3.36 -0.63 -8.04
C GLY A 160 -3.51 -2.08 -7.53
N LEU A 161 -2.66 -2.53 -6.60
CA LEU A 161 -2.69 -3.90 -6.08
C LEU A 161 -3.11 -3.98 -4.60
N GLY A 162 -3.12 -2.86 -3.87
CA GLY A 162 -3.41 -2.86 -2.44
C GLY A 162 -4.83 -3.28 -2.09
N LEU A 163 -5.84 -2.61 -2.67
CA LEU A 163 -7.25 -2.93 -2.41
C LEU A 163 -7.68 -4.28 -2.99
N PRO A 164 -7.28 -4.69 -4.20
CA PRO A 164 -7.51 -6.06 -4.68
C PRO A 164 -6.94 -7.12 -3.74
N MET A 165 -5.73 -6.89 -3.17
CA MET A 165 -5.13 -7.81 -2.18
C MET A 165 -5.99 -7.89 -0.91
N VAL A 166 -6.43 -6.76 -0.37
CA VAL A 166 -7.32 -6.72 0.80
C VAL A 166 -8.60 -7.51 0.53
N LYS A 167 -9.23 -7.29 -0.63
CA LYS A 167 -10.43 -8.03 -1.05
C LYS A 167 -10.17 -9.53 -1.08
N ASN A 168 -9.12 -9.97 -1.77
CA ASN A 168 -8.79 -11.40 -1.90
C ASN A 168 -8.53 -12.06 -0.53
N ILE A 169 -7.84 -11.36 0.39
CA ILE A 169 -7.62 -11.88 1.74
C ILE A 169 -8.97 -12.05 2.46
N ILE A 170 -9.82 -11.02 2.46
CA ILE A 170 -11.10 -11.08 3.18
C ILE A 170 -12.06 -12.12 2.59
N GLU A 171 -12.07 -12.32 1.27
CA GLU A 171 -12.91 -13.33 0.61
C GLU A 171 -12.43 -14.77 0.87
N ALA A 172 -11.22 -14.95 1.38
CA ALA A 172 -10.65 -16.27 1.73
C ALA A 172 -11.03 -16.73 3.16
N TYR A 173 -11.66 -15.87 3.97
CA TYR A 173 -12.15 -16.14 5.34
C TYR A 173 -13.67 -16.06 5.41
#